data_7eae903e83727f87b2819ffbaa75363f
#
_entry.id   7eae903e83727f87b2819ffbaa75363f
#
_cell.length_a   1.000
_cell.length_b   1.000
_cell.length_c   1.000
_cell.angle_alpha   90.00
_cell.angle_beta   90.00
_cell.angle_gamma   90.00
#
_symmetry.space_group_name_H-M   'P 1'
#
loop_
_entity.id
_entity.type
_entity.pdbx_description
1 polymer ?
#
loop_
_entity_poly.entity_id
_entity_poly.type
_entity_poly.pdbx_seq_one_letter_code
_entity_poly.pdbx_strand_id
1 'polypeptide(L)'
;MCGRYAVMSAPEAIRALFGYPDQPNFPPRYNIAPTQPIAIVRLVDGKRQFALVRWGLLPPWVKDPKNFSLLINARGESLTDKPAFSAAVKRRRCLVPADGFYEWKASKAGKQPYFVRAKSGGPIAFAGLWETWMGPNGEELETAAIVTTRANRTLGDIHDRMPVIVPADAFNLWLDCANVDVETAMTLVAPAPDAALEAYEVSTAVNRTANDNPKLVERCSPSADPAPEQTPTPQKQPARRTKKNDGQGVLF
;
A
#
# COMPACT_ATOMS: atom_id res chain seq x y z
N MET A 1 -7.48 -3.79 -5.79
CA MET A 1 -5.99 -3.89 -5.75
C MET A 1 -5.53 -3.33 -4.43
N CYS A 2 -4.60 -4.03 -3.74
CA CYS A 2 -4.08 -3.63 -2.43
C CYS A 2 -3.55 -2.19 -2.48
N GLY A 3 -4.32 -1.25 -1.98
CA GLY A 3 -3.99 0.18 -1.94
C GLY A 3 -3.90 0.72 -0.50
N ARG A 4 -4.04 -0.14 0.49
CA ARG A 4 -3.99 0.23 1.90
C ARG A 4 -3.61 -0.99 2.74
N TYR A 5 -2.70 -0.84 3.73
CA TYR A 5 -2.33 -1.94 4.61
C TYR A 5 -1.90 -1.43 5.98
N ALA A 6 -1.67 -2.36 6.93
CA ALA A 6 -1.26 -2.05 8.28
C ALA A 6 0.00 -2.82 8.69
N VAL A 7 0.83 -2.20 9.53
CA VAL A 7 1.96 -2.79 10.23
C VAL A 7 1.80 -2.45 11.70
N MET A 8 1.40 -3.43 12.50
CA MET A 8 1.06 -3.25 13.93
C MET A 8 2.01 -4.01 14.84
N SER A 9 2.64 -5.07 14.33
CA SER A 9 3.60 -5.87 15.06
C SER A 9 4.79 -5.05 15.50
N ALA A 10 5.30 -5.37 16.70
CA ALA A 10 6.50 -4.75 17.22
C ALA A 10 7.70 -4.93 16.27
N PRO A 11 8.57 -3.93 16.14
CA PRO A 11 9.74 -4.01 15.25
C PRO A 11 10.60 -5.26 15.47
N GLU A 12 10.70 -5.72 16.73
CA GLU A 12 11.44 -6.92 17.11
C GLU A 12 10.80 -8.20 16.52
N ALA A 13 9.47 -8.30 16.50
CA ALA A 13 8.76 -9.44 15.93
C ALA A 13 8.95 -9.48 14.41
N ILE A 14 8.88 -8.32 13.75
CA ILE A 14 9.16 -8.20 12.32
C ILE A 14 10.61 -8.58 12.02
N ARG A 15 11.57 -8.05 12.79
CA ARG A 15 12.99 -8.36 12.66
C ARG A 15 13.25 -9.87 12.81
N ALA A 16 12.66 -10.50 13.81
CA ALA A 16 12.81 -11.94 14.04
C ALA A 16 12.28 -12.78 12.87
N LEU A 17 11.12 -12.42 12.32
CA LEU A 17 10.53 -13.13 11.17
C LEU A 17 11.35 -12.93 9.90
N PHE A 18 11.71 -11.68 9.60
CA PHE A 18 12.38 -11.33 8.35
C PHE A 18 13.90 -11.53 8.37
N GLY A 19 14.51 -11.68 9.53
CA GLY A 19 15.91 -12.05 9.72
C GLY A 19 16.92 -11.00 9.27
N TYR A 20 16.66 -9.72 9.49
CA TYR A 20 17.61 -8.62 9.27
C TYR A 20 18.25 -8.16 10.59
N PRO A 21 19.51 -7.68 10.57
CA PRO A 21 20.23 -7.27 11.79
C PRO A 21 19.81 -5.89 12.30
N ASP A 22 19.31 -5.01 11.41
CA ASP A 22 18.96 -3.63 11.72
C ASP A 22 17.95 -3.55 12.87
N GLN A 23 17.94 -2.44 13.61
CA GLN A 23 17.00 -2.18 14.70
C GLN A 23 16.21 -0.89 14.42
N PRO A 24 15.38 -0.87 13.36
CA PRO A 24 14.61 0.29 13.05
C PRO A 24 13.56 0.52 14.13
N ASN A 25 13.42 1.77 14.55
CA ASN A 25 12.32 2.19 15.44
C ASN A 25 11.24 2.87 14.59
N PHE A 26 10.12 2.19 14.38
CA PHE A 26 8.96 2.76 13.71
C PHE A 26 7.69 2.44 14.51
N PRO A 27 6.79 3.42 14.64
CA PRO A 27 5.54 3.21 15.37
C PRO A 27 4.61 2.29 14.57
N PRO A 28 3.65 1.62 15.25
CA PRO A 28 2.57 0.92 14.57
C PRO A 28 1.82 1.85 13.61
N ARG A 29 1.49 1.33 12.44
CA ARG A 29 0.75 2.03 11.40
C ARG A 29 -0.46 1.19 11.01
N TYR A 30 -1.64 1.79 11.12
CA TYR A 30 -2.91 1.09 10.89
C TYR A 30 -3.52 1.41 9.53
N ASN A 31 -2.98 2.41 8.83
CA ASN A 31 -3.58 2.92 7.59
C ASN A 31 -2.54 3.45 6.61
N ILE A 32 -1.57 2.62 6.25
CA ILE A 32 -0.51 2.99 5.30
C ILE A 32 -1.12 3.13 3.90
N ALA A 33 -0.87 4.28 3.28
CA ALA A 33 -1.41 4.67 1.98
C ALA A 33 -0.29 4.88 0.94
N PRO A 34 -0.62 4.84 -0.36
CA PRO A 34 0.34 5.16 -1.43
C PRO A 34 1.05 6.49 -1.20
N THR A 35 2.28 6.59 -1.69
CA THR A 35 3.23 7.69 -1.55
C THR A 35 3.88 7.85 -0.18
N GLN A 36 3.38 7.17 0.83
CA GLN A 36 3.99 7.15 2.15
C GLN A 36 5.23 6.24 2.19
N PRO A 37 6.16 6.46 3.14
CA PRO A 37 7.25 5.53 3.38
C PRO A 37 6.72 4.19 3.90
N ILE A 38 7.27 3.12 3.35
CA ILE A 38 6.99 1.73 3.71
C ILE A 38 8.28 0.98 4.01
N ALA A 39 8.21 0.04 4.94
CA ALA A 39 9.29 -0.88 5.22
C ALA A 39 9.41 -1.92 4.10
N ILE A 40 10.63 -2.18 3.66
CA ILE A 40 10.96 -3.34 2.84
C ILE A 40 12.14 -4.09 3.45
N VAL A 41 12.22 -5.38 3.13
CA VAL A 41 13.39 -6.20 3.38
C VAL A 41 13.93 -6.67 2.04
N ARG A 42 15.20 -6.40 1.79
CA ARG A 42 15.91 -6.79 0.56
C ARG A 42 17.18 -7.57 0.88
N LEU A 43 17.72 -8.26 -0.10
CA LEU A 43 19.01 -8.95 0.02
C LEU A 43 20.09 -8.10 -0.64
N VAL A 44 21.12 -7.70 0.13
CA VAL A 44 22.28 -6.96 -0.36
C VAL A 44 23.52 -7.70 0.13
N ASP A 45 24.41 -8.07 -0.78
CA ASP A 45 25.66 -8.82 -0.48
C ASP A 45 25.43 -10.07 0.39
N GLY A 46 24.35 -10.79 0.06
CA GLY A 46 23.96 -12.02 0.78
C GLY A 46 23.35 -11.80 2.17
N LYS A 47 23.14 -10.56 2.59
CA LYS A 47 22.55 -10.21 3.90
C LYS A 47 21.21 -9.53 3.72
N ARG A 48 20.24 -9.90 4.55
CA ARG A 48 18.95 -9.20 4.59
C ARG A 48 19.11 -7.84 5.24
N GLN A 49 18.60 -6.81 4.60
CA GLN A 49 18.62 -5.43 5.09
C GLN A 49 17.22 -4.86 5.12
N PHE A 50 16.95 -4.10 6.17
CA PHE A 50 15.76 -3.26 6.26
C PHE A 50 15.99 -1.94 5.50
N ALA A 51 14.98 -1.45 4.82
CA ALA A 51 14.98 -0.11 4.23
C ALA A 51 13.59 0.52 4.31
N LEU A 52 13.56 1.85 4.41
CA LEU A 52 12.35 2.64 4.23
C LEU A 52 12.36 3.24 2.83
N VAL A 53 11.34 2.93 2.03
CA VAL A 53 11.21 3.39 0.66
C VAL A 53 9.83 3.98 0.42
N ARG A 54 9.66 4.81 -0.60
CA ARG A 54 8.35 5.36 -0.96
C ARG A 54 7.48 4.31 -1.65
N TRP A 55 6.23 4.16 -1.21
CA TRP A 55 5.27 3.29 -1.90
C TRP A 55 4.76 3.93 -3.19
N GLY A 56 5.11 3.34 -4.30
CA GLY A 56 4.82 3.81 -5.65
C GLY A 56 6.10 3.82 -6.48
N LEU A 57 6.37 2.67 -7.14
CA LEU A 57 7.60 2.41 -7.88
C LEU A 57 7.76 3.40 -9.05
N LEU A 58 8.93 3.98 -9.14
CA LEU A 58 9.38 4.81 -10.24
C LEU A 58 10.48 4.07 -11.00
N PRO A 59 10.23 3.66 -12.25
CA PRO A 59 11.29 3.11 -13.09
C PRO A 59 12.41 4.13 -13.33
N PRO A 60 13.69 3.69 -13.47
CA PRO A 60 14.84 4.59 -13.58
C PRO A 60 14.84 5.46 -14.85
N TRP A 61 14.08 5.06 -15.87
CA TRP A 61 13.95 5.81 -17.14
C TRP A 61 12.90 6.93 -17.09
N VAL A 62 12.15 7.07 -16.00
CA VAL A 62 11.16 8.15 -15.85
C VAL A 62 11.88 9.49 -15.69
N LYS A 63 11.63 10.43 -16.60
CA LYS A 63 12.26 11.77 -16.55
C LYS A 63 11.54 12.72 -15.60
N ASP A 64 10.22 12.65 -15.55
CA ASP A 64 9.38 13.51 -14.70
C ASP A 64 8.40 12.68 -13.88
N PRO A 65 8.70 12.47 -12.59
CA PRO A 65 7.84 11.72 -11.68
C PRO A 65 6.46 12.34 -11.47
N LYS A 66 6.30 13.66 -11.66
CA LYS A 66 5.03 14.36 -11.45
C LYS A 66 3.99 13.99 -12.51
N ASN A 67 4.46 13.69 -13.70
CA ASN A 67 3.61 13.29 -14.84
C ASN A 67 3.57 11.77 -15.05
N PHE A 68 4.18 10.98 -14.16
CA PHE A 68 4.18 9.53 -14.26
C PHE A 68 3.10 8.90 -13.37
N SER A 69 2.40 7.90 -13.89
CA SER A 69 1.38 7.16 -13.13
C SER A 69 1.98 6.44 -11.94
N LEU A 70 1.37 6.57 -10.77
CA LEU A 70 1.83 5.95 -9.54
C LEU A 70 1.67 4.42 -9.61
N LEU A 71 2.78 3.68 -9.62
CA LEU A 71 2.79 2.22 -9.69
C LEU A 71 2.87 1.62 -8.28
N ILE A 72 1.74 1.60 -7.58
CA ILE A 72 1.66 1.02 -6.21
C ILE A 72 1.61 -0.50 -6.22
N ASN A 73 1.12 -1.11 -7.32
CA ASN A 73 1.02 -2.55 -7.49
C ASN A 73 1.61 -2.99 -8.83
N ALA A 74 2.22 -4.15 -8.83
CA ALA A 74 2.72 -4.84 -10.00
C ALA A 74 1.97 -6.16 -10.18
N ARG A 75 1.26 -6.33 -11.31
CA ARG A 75 0.52 -7.58 -11.58
C ARG A 75 1.50 -8.70 -11.88
N GLY A 76 1.43 -9.78 -11.11
CA GLY A 76 2.30 -10.94 -11.24
C GLY A 76 2.33 -11.51 -12.66
N GLU A 77 1.18 -11.59 -13.30
CA GLU A 77 1.01 -12.15 -14.64
C GLU A 77 1.74 -11.39 -15.75
N SER A 78 2.24 -10.20 -15.48
CA SER A 78 2.91 -9.35 -16.48
C SER A 78 4.22 -8.72 -15.98
N LEU A 79 4.82 -9.26 -14.92
CA LEU A 79 6.06 -8.72 -14.34
C LEU A 79 7.23 -8.78 -15.32
N THR A 80 7.34 -9.86 -16.08
CA THR A 80 8.42 -10.08 -17.04
C THR A 80 8.28 -9.23 -18.29
N ASP A 81 7.05 -8.91 -18.68
CA ASP A 81 6.74 -8.31 -19.98
C ASP A 81 6.69 -6.77 -19.90
N LYS A 82 6.27 -6.24 -18.75
CA LYS A 82 6.11 -4.79 -18.61
C LYS A 82 7.44 -4.10 -18.34
N PRO A 83 7.86 -3.10 -19.19
CA PRO A 83 9.12 -2.38 -19.01
C PRO A 83 9.31 -1.77 -17.63
N ALA A 84 8.22 -1.39 -16.97
CA ALA A 84 8.26 -0.81 -15.62
C ALA A 84 8.73 -1.80 -14.54
N PHE A 85 8.58 -3.11 -14.76
CA PHE A 85 8.84 -4.15 -13.76
C PHE A 85 9.86 -5.20 -14.18
N SER A 86 10.09 -5.39 -15.49
CA SER A 86 10.92 -6.48 -16.03
C SER A 86 12.37 -6.44 -15.57
N ALA A 87 12.93 -5.27 -15.34
CA ALA A 87 14.26 -5.09 -14.76
C ALA A 87 14.26 -5.34 -13.24
N ALA A 88 13.25 -4.84 -12.54
CA ALA A 88 13.15 -4.97 -11.09
C ALA A 88 12.89 -6.43 -10.65
N VAL A 89 12.03 -7.18 -11.34
CA VAL A 89 11.79 -8.60 -11.00
C VAL A 89 13.03 -9.47 -11.16
N LYS A 90 13.94 -9.09 -12.04
CA LYS A 90 15.22 -9.80 -12.24
C LYS A 90 16.24 -9.50 -11.14
N ARG A 91 16.27 -8.28 -10.60
CA ARG A 91 17.40 -7.79 -9.79
C ARG A 91 17.03 -7.12 -8.48
N ARG A 92 15.78 -6.75 -8.25
CA ARG A 92 15.33 -5.91 -7.14
C ARG A 92 14.02 -6.40 -6.53
N ARG A 93 13.99 -7.70 -6.19
CA ARG A 93 12.90 -8.28 -5.41
C ARG A 93 13.09 -7.91 -3.94
N CYS A 94 11.98 -7.65 -3.24
CA CYS A 94 11.96 -7.37 -1.81
C CYS A 94 10.73 -7.99 -1.16
N LEU A 95 10.72 -8.03 0.16
CA LEU A 95 9.55 -8.36 0.95
C LEU A 95 9.02 -7.09 1.61
N VAL A 96 7.69 -6.94 1.66
CA VAL A 96 7.02 -5.84 2.37
C VAL A 96 6.35 -6.43 3.60
N PRO A 97 6.82 -6.13 4.82
CA PRO A 97 6.17 -6.55 6.06
C PRO A 97 4.77 -5.94 6.19
N ALA A 98 3.81 -6.75 6.61
CA ALA A 98 2.44 -6.31 6.88
C ALA A 98 1.79 -7.20 7.94
N ASP A 99 0.84 -6.67 8.71
CA ASP A 99 -0.02 -7.46 9.58
C ASP A 99 -1.39 -7.73 8.94
N GLY A 100 -1.70 -7.01 7.88
CA GLY A 100 -2.92 -7.18 7.10
C GLY A 100 -3.11 -6.03 6.12
N PHE A 101 -4.10 -6.15 5.26
CA PHE A 101 -4.42 -5.16 4.25
C PHE A 101 -5.92 -4.92 4.14
N TYR A 102 -6.28 -3.82 3.50
CA TYR A 102 -7.68 -3.48 3.28
C TYR A 102 -8.06 -3.68 1.83
N GLU A 103 -9.28 -4.19 1.64
CA GLU A 103 -9.97 -4.21 0.36
C GLU A 103 -11.42 -3.77 0.52
N TRP A 104 -12.02 -3.29 -0.55
CA TRP A 104 -13.36 -2.69 -0.51
C TRP A 104 -14.33 -3.50 -1.35
N LYS A 105 -15.34 -4.05 -0.70
CA LYS A 105 -16.45 -4.69 -1.39
C LYS A 105 -17.43 -3.64 -1.89
N ALA A 106 -17.72 -3.66 -3.19
CA ALA A 106 -18.75 -2.79 -3.78
C ALA A 106 -20.14 -3.27 -3.36
N SER A 107 -21.00 -2.34 -2.95
CA SER A 107 -22.41 -2.59 -2.63
C SER A 107 -23.28 -1.46 -3.17
N LYS A 108 -24.62 -1.64 -3.15
CA LYS A 108 -25.58 -0.58 -3.53
C LYS A 108 -25.48 0.65 -2.62
N ALA A 109 -25.07 0.47 -1.37
CA ALA A 109 -24.92 1.55 -0.39
C ALA A 109 -23.55 2.24 -0.45
N GLY A 110 -22.61 1.76 -1.30
CA GLY A 110 -21.25 2.28 -1.41
C GLY A 110 -20.20 1.16 -1.26
N LYS A 111 -18.98 1.53 -0.90
CA LYS A 111 -17.88 0.58 -0.72
C LYS A 111 -17.68 0.29 0.77
N GLN A 112 -17.88 -0.96 1.16
CA GLN A 112 -17.61 -1.46 2.51
C GLN A 112 -16.17 -1.94 2.62
N PRO A 113 -15.33 -1.37 3.51
CA PRO A 113 -13.98 -1.84 3.73
C PRO A 113 -13.94 -3.14 4.55
N TYR A 114 -13.04 -4.01 4.17
CA TYR A 114 -12.69 -5.24 4.85
C TYR A 114 -11.23 -5.20 5.25
N PHE A 115 -10.90 -5.68 6.43
CA PHE A 115 -9.52 -5.95 6.83
C PHE A 115 -9.24 -7.45 6.64
N VAL A 116 -8.12 -7.73 5.99
CA VAL A 116 -7.67 -9.08 5.64
C VAL A 116 -6.34 -9.34 6.33
N ARG A 117 -6.24 -10.44 7.08
CA ARG A 117 -5.02 -10.82 7.80
C ARG A 117 -4.79 -12.33 7.79
N ALA A 118 -3.61 -12.75 8.23
CA ALA A 118 -3.36 -14.16 8.48
C ALA A 118 -4.28 -14.69 9.59
N LYS A 119 -4.92 -15.83 9.35
CA LYS A 119 -5.79 -16.49 10.32
C LYS A 119 -5.03 -17.00 11.56
N SER A 120 -3.75 -17.34 11.37
CA SER A 120 -2.83 -17.69 12.46
C SER A 120 -2.40 -16.51 13.33
N GLY A 121 -2.71 -15.27 12.90
CA GLY A 121 -2.17 -14.06 13.52
C GLY A 121 -0.71 -13.79 13.10
N GLY A 122 -0.18 -12.64 13.56
CA GLY A 122 1.19 -12.21 13.29
C GLY A 122 1.43 -11.60 11.90
N PRO A 123 2.65 -11.12 11.68
CA PRO A 123 3.01 -10.46 10.43
C PRO A 123 3.13 -11.44 9.27
N ILE A 124 2.81 -10.94 8.08
CA ILE A 124 2.95 -11.60 6.77
C ILE A 124 3.91 -10.81 5.90
N ALA A 125 4.41 -11.44 4.84
CA ALA A 125 5.31 -10.82 3.88
C ALA A 125 4.62 -10.70 2.53
N PHE A 126 4.44 -9.49 2.01
CA PHE A 126 4.06 -9.35 0.61
C PHE A 126 5.31 -9.43 -0.27
N ALA A 127 5.19 -10.09 -1.42
CA ALA A 127 6.17 -9.96 -2.48
C ALA A 127 6.18 -8.51 -2.98
N GLY A 128 7.35 -7.93 -3.12
CA GLY A 128 7.54 -6.58 -3.60
C GLY A 128 8.65 -6.49 -4.64
N LEU A 129 8.63 -5.42 -5.40
CA LEU A 129 9.72 -4.97 -6.26
C LEU A 129 10.12 -3.58 -5.80
N TRP A 130 11.42 -3.29 -5.84
CA TRP A 130 11.92 -1.96 -5.51
C TRP A 130 12.79 -1.41 -6.63
N GLU A 131 12.99 -0.11 -6.66
CA GLU A 131 13.82 0.56 -7.65
C GLU A 131 14.38 1.85 -7.07
N THR A 132 15.58 2.21 -7.52
CA THR A 132 16.17 3.52 -7.29
C THR A 132 15.96 4.39 -8.50
N TRP A 133 15.27 5.49 -8.32
CA TRP A 133 15.13 6.52 -9.33
C TRP A 133 16.13 7.64 -9.07
N MET A 134 16.84 8.05 -10.13
CA MET A 134 17.81 9.16 -10.09
C MET A 134 17.22 10.36 -10.83
N GLY A 135 17.05 11.45 -10.13
CA GLY A 135 16.57 12.71 -10.71
C GLY A 135 17.64 13.46 -11.49
N PRO A 136 17.24 14.42 -12.33
CA PRO A 136 18.15 15.17 -13.18
C PRO A 136 19.14 16.05 -12.42
N ASN A 137 18.85 16.40 -11.16
CA ASN A 137 19.75 17.21 -10.30
C ASN A 137 20.50 16.33 -9.29
N GLY A 138 20.51 15.01 -9.45
CA GLY A 138 21.16 14.08 -8.54
C GLY A 138 20.30 13.65 -7.35
N GLU A 139 18.99 13.92 -7.36
CA GLU A 139 18.07 13.39 -6.36
C GLU A 139 18.03 11.85 -6.47
N GLU A 140 18.08 11.18 -5.36
CA GLU A 140 17.92 9.73 -5.26
C GLU A 140 16.66 9.40 -4.50
N LEU A 141 15.80 8.54 -5.09
CA LEU A 141 14.56 8.12 -4.47
C LEU A 141 14.37 6.61 -4.61
N GLU A 142 14.44 5.91 -3.50
CA GLU A 142 14.07 4.51 -3.45
C GLU A 142 12.56 4.35 -3.35
N THR A 143 12.02 3.49 -4.21
CA THR A 143 10.58 3.28 -4.35
C THR A 143 10.25 1.80 -4.45
N ALA A 144 9.03 1.41 -4.09
CA ALA A 144 8.59 0.02 -4.21
C ALA A 144 7.14 -0.12 -4.67
N ALA A 145 6.83 -1.28 -5.25
CA ALA A 145 5.48 -1.72 -5.57
C ALA A 145 5.22 -3.11 -4.98
N ILE A 146 3.97 -3.36 -4.57
CA ILE A 146 3.52 -4.67 -4.08
C ILE A 146 3.11 -5.52 -5.27
N VAL A 147 3.59 -6.76 -5.32
CA VAL A 147 3.19 -7.73 -6.33
C VAL A 147 1.80 -8.28 -5.99
N THR A 148 0.92 -8.32 -6.98
CA THR A 148 -0.45 -8.82 -6.81
C THR A 148 -0.75 -9.97 -7.76
N THR A 149 -1.66 -10.84 -7.32
CA THR A 149 -2.19 -11.97 -8.09
C THR A 149 -3.73 -11.98 -8.02
N ARG A 150 -4.37 -12.96 -8.65
CA ARG A 150 -5.82 -13.17 -8.51
C ARG A 150 -6.18 -13.44 -7.05
N ALA A 151 -7.36 -13.02 -6.66
CA ALA A 151 -7.89 -13.35 -5.34
C ALA A 151 -8.11 -14.86 -5.19
N ASN A 152 -7.89 -15.38 -3.96
CA ASN A 152 -8.37 -16.68 -3.55
C ASN A 152 -9.88 -16.64 -3.26
N ARG A 153 -10.48 -17.77 -2.86
CA ARG A 153 -11.93 -17.83 -2.56
C ARG A 153 -12.33 -16.91 -1.41
N THR A 154 -11.48 -16.79 -0.39
CA THR A 154 -11.77 -15.95 0.79
C THR A 154 -11.94 -14.47 0.41
N LEU A 155 -11.20 -14.00 -0.60
CA LEU A 155 -11.28 -12.61 -1.05
C LEU A 155 -12.11 -12.40 -2.31
N GLY A 156 -12.43 -13.46 -3.06
CA GLY A 156 -13.11 -13.37 -4.36
C GLY A 156 -14.42 -12.58 -4.34
N ASP A 157 -15.18 -12.67 -3.24
CA ASP A 157 -16.43 -11.91 -3.04
C ASP A 157 -16.20 -10.42 -2.66
N ILE A 158 -14.98 -10.05 -2.30
CA ILE A 158 -14.61 -8.69 -1.87
C ILE A 158 -13.93 -7.96 -3.02
N HIS A 159 -12.91 -8.58 -3.61
CA HIS A 159 -12.10 -8.03 -4.69
C HIS A 159 -11.50 -9.15 -5.54
N ASP A 160 -11.24 -8.89 -6.83
CA ASP A 160 -10.66 -9.83 -7.79
C ASP A 160 -9.14 -10.05 -7.66
N ARG A 161 -8.47 -9.24 -6.87
CA ARG A 161 -7.00 -9.26 -6.66
C ARG A 161 -6.63 -9.31 -5.19
N MET A 162 -5.43 -9.87 -4.92
CA MET A 162 -4.81 -9.86 -3.61
C MET A 162 -3.29 -9.68 -3.73
N PRO A 163 -2.58 -9.19 -2.70
CA PRO A 163 -1.12 -9.22 -2.68
C PRO A 163 -0.62 -10.68 -2.70
N VAL A 164 0.52 -10.91 -3.36
CA VAL A 164 1.23 -12.18 -3.25
C VAL A 164 1.85 -12.25 -1.86
N ILE A 165 1.50 -13.29 -1.10
CA ILE A 165 2.04 -13.53 0.24
C ILE A 165 3.12 -14.61 0.13
N VAL A 166 4.35 -14.25 0.47
CA VAL A 166 5.49 -15.16 0.47
C VAL A 166 5.59 -15.86 1.83
N PRO A 167 5.55 -17.19 1.90
CA PRO A 167 5.74 -17.90 3.15
C PRO A 167 7.19 -17.78 3.64
N ALA A 168 7.41 -17.87 4.96
CA ALA A 168 8.71 -17.58 5.58
C ALA A 168 9.86 -18.47 5.09
N ASP A 169 9.57 -19.73 4.80
CA ASP A 169 10.52 -20.71 4.23
C ASP A 169 10.93 -20.40 2.78
N ALA A 170 10.14 -19.60 2.07
CA ALA A 170 10.40 -19.16 0.70
C ALA A 170 11.02 -17.76 0.59
N PHE A 171 11.34 -17.08 1.71
CA PHE A 171 11.92 -15.73 1.66
C PHE A 171 13.20 -15.65 0.82
N ASN A 172 14.11 -16.62 0.98
CA ASN A 172 15.35 -16.65 0.20
C ASN A 172 15.08 -16.91 -1.28
N LEU A 173 14.10 -17.77 -1.60
CA LEU A 173 13.71 -18.03 -2.99
C LEU A 173 13.21 -16.76 -3.68
N TRP A 174 12.49 -15.88 -2.96
CA TRP A 174 12.06 -14.59 -3.51
C TRP A 174 13.17 -13.55 -3.55
N LEU A 175 13.97 -13.42 -2.48
CA LEU A 175 14.93 -12.33 -2.29
C LEU A 175 16.22 -12.51 -3.09
N ASP A 176 16.69 -13.75 -3.29
CA ASP A 176 18.00 -14.02 -3.89
C ASP A 176 17.97 -13.86 -5.41
N CYS A 177 18.15 -12.61 -5.83
CA CYS A 177 18.19 -12.27 -7.26
C CYS A 177 19.49 -12.72 -7.96
N ALA A 178 20.54 -13.09 -7.22
CA ALA A 178 21.82 -13.49 -7.78
C ALA A 178 21.82 -14.98 -8.16
N ASN A 179 21.21 -15.82 -7.32
CA ASN A 179 21.27 -17.29 -7.49
C ASN A 179 19.93 -17.91 -7.90
N VAL A 180 18.81 -17.17 -7.77
CA VAL A 180 17.46 -17.61 -8.12
C VAL A 180 16.98 -16.84 -9.35
N ASP A 181 16.82 -17.54 -10.47
CA ASP A 181 16.29 -16.95 -11.69
C ASP A 181 14.82 -16.49 -11.54
N VAL A 182 14.36 -15.73 -12.51
CA VAL A 182 13.02 -15.15 -12.49
C VAL A 182 11.94 -16.23 -12.58
N GLU A 183 12.14 -17.25 -13.39
CA GLU A 183 11.16 -18.33 -13.62
C GLU A 183 10.89 -19.08 -12.30
N THR A 184 11.95 -19.44 -11.59
CA THR A 184 11.87 -20.06 -10.27
C THR A 184 11.19 -19.14 -9.24
N ALA A 185 11.57 -17.86 -9.17
CA ALA A 185 10.93 -16.90 -8.26
C ALA A 185 9.45 -16.69 -8.57
N MET A 186 9.07 -16.71 -9.85
CA MET A 186 7.68 -16.55 -10.29
C MET A 186 6.75 -17.70 -9.86
N THR A 187 7.28 -18.85 -9.48
CA THR A 187 6.48 -19.96 -8.91
C THR A 187 5.77 -19.54 -7.60
N LEU A 188 6.30 -18.53 -6.90
CA LEU A 188 5.69 -17.95 -5.69
C LEU A 188 4.54 -16.99 -6.01
N VAL A 189 4.37 -16.58 -7.26
CA VAL A 189 3.31 -15.61 -7.64
C VAL A 189 1.99 -16.34 -7.83
N ALA A 190 1.41 -16.74 -6.72
CA ALA A 190 0.16 -17.47 -6.63
C ALA A 190 -0.73 -16.89 -5.52
N PRO A 191 -2.05 -17.12 -5.57
CA PRO A 191 -2.93 -16.80 -4.46
C PRO A 191 -2.53 -17.58 -3.21
N ALA A 192 -2.59 -16.95 -2.05
CA ALA A 192 -2.43 -17.65 -0.77
C ALA A 192 -3.54 -18.70 -0.61
N PRO A 193 -3.28 -19.81 0.11
CA PRO A 193 -4.33 -20.81 0.40
C PRO A 193 -5.57 -20.19 1.03
N ASP A 194 -6.76 -20.66 0.64
CA ASP A 194 -8.05 -20.11 1.13
C ASP A 194 -8.14 -20.12 2.67
N ALA A 195 -7.60 -21.16 3.31
CA ALA A 195 -7.63 -21.31 4.76
C ALA A 195 -6.60 -20.42 5.49
N ALA A 196 -5.65 -19.79 4.78
CA ALA A 196 -4.56 -19.02 5.38
C ALA A 196 -5.00 -17.63 5.87
N LEU A 197 -6.07 -17.09 5.27
CA LEU A 197 -6.52 -15.72 5.52
C LEU A 197 -7.94 -15.71 6.12
N GLU A 198 -8.21 -14.67 6.89
CA GLU A 198 -9.56 -14.26 7.26
C GLU A 198 -9.79 -12.82 6.80
N ALA A 199 -11.04 -12.52 6.45
CA ALA A 199 -11.48 -11.17 6.07
C ALA A 199 -12.72 -10.80 6.88
N TYR A 200 -12.80 -9.57 7.36
CA TYR A 200 -13.95 -9.08 8.11
C TYR A 200 -14.18 -7.59 7.88
N GLU A 201 -15.41 -7.16 8.07
CA GLU A 201 -15.80 -5.76 7.93
C GLU A 201 -15.17 -4.89 8.99
N VAL A 202 -14.73 -3.70 8.56
CA VAL A 202 -14.18 -2.67 9.44
C VAL A 202 -14.85 -1.32 9.17
N SER A 203 -14.64 -0.36 10.08
CA SER A 203 -15.23 0.97 9.98
C SER A 203 -14.79 1.70 8.69
N THR A 204 -15.74 2.42 8.09
CA THR A 204 -15.48 3.33 6.96
C THR A 204 -14.53 4.48 7.31
N ALA A 205 -14.21 4.68 8.59
CA ALA A 205 -13.18 5.62 9.03
C ALA A 205 -11.81 5.39 8.37
N VAL A 206 -11.50 4.14 7.95
CA VAL A 206 -10.29 3.81 7.19
C VAL A 206 -10.20 4.50 5.83
N ASN A 207 -11.31 4.95 5.26
CA ASN A 207 -11.34 5.67 3.98
C ASN A 207 -10.53 6.97 4.03
N ARG A 208 -10.47 7.62 5.21
CA ARG A 208 -9.65 8.83 5.42
C ARG A 208 -8.22 8.42 5.76
N THR A 209 -7.27 8.75 4.90
CA THR A 209 -5.84 8.42 5.10
C THR A 209 -5.21 9.11 6.31
N ALA A 210 -5.81 10.20 6.79
CA ALA A 210 -5.37 10.89 8.00
C ALA A 210 -5.70 10.11 9.29
N ASN A 211 -6.66 9.18 9.23
CA ASN A 211 -6.95 8.31 10.36
C ASN A 211 -5.91 7.18 10.40
N ASP A 212 -5.19 7.06 11.51
CA ASP A 212 -4.18 6.03 11.73
C ASP A 212 -4.19 5.63 13.22
N ASN A 213 -5.04 4.69 13.59
CA ASN A 213 -5.24 4.25 14.97
C ASN A 213 -5.78 2.81 15.05
N PRO A 214 -5.67 2.12 16.21
CA PRO A 214 -6.04 0.72 16.37
C PRO A 214 -7.50 0.38 16.00
N LYS A 215 -8.44 1.30 16.17
CA LYS A 215 -9.86 1.06 15.88
C LYS A 215 -10.14 0.74 14.41
N LEU A 216 -9.23 1.10 13.51
CA LEU A 216 -9.39 0.86 12.07
C LEU A 216 -9.31 -0.61 11.69
N VAL A 217 -8.70 -1.45 12.52
CA VAL A 217 -8.56 -2.90 12.30
C VAL A 217 -9.52 -3.73 13.16
N GLU A 218 -10.35 -3.05 13.97
CA GLU A 218 -11.35 -3.74 14.77
C GLU A 218 -12.52 -4.20 13.89
N ARG A 219 -13.04 -5.38 14.18
CA ARG A 219 -14.23 -5.92 13.50
C ARG A 219 -15.43 -5.03 13.81
N CYS A 220 -16.13 -4.57 12.78
CA CYS A 220 -17.40 -3.86 12.99
C CYS A 220 -18.42 -4.81 13.63
N SER A 221 -19.03 -4.35 14.73
CA SER A 221 -20.27 -4.96 15.21
C SER A 221 -21.43 -4.51 14.32
N PRO A 222 -22.42 -5.36 13.99
CA PRO A 222 -23.52 -5.02 13.09
C PRO A 222 -24.38 -3.81 13.47
N SER A 223 -24.08 -3.15 14.60
CA SER A 223 -24.87 -2.05 15.17
C SER A 223 -24.10 -0.74 15.45
N ALA A 224 -22.89 -0.55 14.92
CA ALA A 224 -22.03 0.54 15.37
C ALA A 224 -21.47 1.44 14.24
N ASP A 225 -22.11 1.57 13.09
CA ASP A 225 -21.75 2.65 12.18
C ASP A 225 -22.51 3.92 12.59
N PRO A 226 -21.83 4.95 13.11
CA PRO A 226 -22.43 6.27 13.17
C PRO A 226 -22.67 6.72 11.72
N ALA A 227 -23.89 7.17 11.43
CA ALA A 227 -24.22 7.80 10.14
C ALA A 227 -23.13 8.82 9.78
N PRO A 228 -22.77 8.97 8.48
CA PRO A 228 -21.75 9.91 8.07
C PRO A 228 -22.12 11.29 8.60
N GLU A 229 -21.27 11.88 9.45
CA GLU A 229 -21.39 13.26 9.85
C GLU A 229 -21.51 14.11 8.59
N GLN A 230 -22.70 14.65 8.38
CA GLN A 230 -22.95 15.58 7.29
C GLN A 230 -22.08 16.80 7.55
N THR A 231 -21.03 16.94 6.74
CA THR A 231 -20.25 18.18 6.68
C THR A 231 -21.24 19.32 6.44
N PRO A 232 -21.28 20.33 7.31
CA PRO A 232 -22.20 21.46 7.10
C PRO A 232 -21.86 22.10 5.75
N THR A 233 -22.84 22.11 4.87
CA THR A 233 -22.77 22.81 3.58
C THR A 233 -22.43 24.27 3.87
N PRO A 234 -21.42 24.88 3.23
CA PRO A 234 -21.13 26.29 3.43
C PRO A 234 -22.37 27.09 3.04
N GLN A 235 -23.01 27.73 4.01
CA GLN A 235 -24.08 28.68 3.74
C GLN A 235 -23.50 29.82 2.88
N LYS A 236 -23.99 29.94 1.65
CA LYS A 236 -23.76 31.12 0.80
C LYS A 236 -24.24 32.35 1.57
N GLN A 237 -23.32 33.18 2.01
CA GLN A 237 -23.67 34.51 2.52
C GLN A 237 -24.36 35.29 1.41
N PRO A 238 -25.50 35.98 1.71
CA PRO A 238 -26.17 36.78 0.70
C PRO A 238 -25.28 37.95 0.28
N ALA A 239 -25.15 38.15 -1.02
CA ALA A 239 -24.37 39.22 -1.62
C ALA A 239 -24.82 40.60 -1.07
N ARG A 240 -23.89 41.31 -0.47
CA ARG A 240 -24.06 42.66 0.01
C ARG A 240 -24.35 43.57 -1.20
N ARG A 241 -25.60 44.04 -1.33
CA ARG A 241 -26.02 45.01 -2.33
C ARG A 241 -25.22 46.31 -2.10
N THR A 242 -24.31 46.64 -2.96
CA THR A 242 -23.71 47.98 -3.03
C THR A 242 -24.76 48.94 -3.56
N LYS A 243 -25.16 49.91 -2.76
CA LYS A 243 -25.94 51.07 -3.21
C LYS A 243 -25.07 51.86 -4.19
N LYS A 244 -25.59 52.04 -5.41
CA LYS A 244 -25.12 53.09 -6.32
C LYS A 244 -25.41 54.44 -5.68
N ASN A 245 -24.38 55.22 -5.49
CA ASN A 245 -24.50 56.62 -5.16
C ASN A 245 -24.45 57.41 -6.51
N ASP A 246 -25.61 57.86 -6.92
CA ASP A 246 -25.73 58.93 -7.92
C ASP A 246 -25.60 60.24 -7.18
N GLY A 247 -24.71 61.07 -7.59
CA GLY A 247 -24.52 62.40 -7.02
C GLY A 247 -23.40 63.16 -7.71
N GLN A 248 -23.73 63.75 -8.77
CA GLN A 248 -23.57 65.16 -9.14
C GLN A 248 -22.26 65.88 -8.71
N GLY A 249 -21.61 66.28 -9.71
CA GLY A 249 -20.67 67.26 -10.02
C GLY A 249 -20.50 68.49 -9.08
N VAL A 250 -19.34 69.10 -9.17
CA VAL A 250 -19.16 70.51 -9.44
C VAL A 250 -17.67 70.75 -9.70
N LEU A 251 -17.43 71.56 -10.69
CA LEU A 251 -16.18 72.23 -11.10
C LEU A 251 -15.39 72.89 -9.93
N PHE A 252 -14.10 72.80 -9.99
CA PHE A 252 -13.14 73.88 -10.24
C PHE A 252 -11.77 73.23 -10.42
#